data_e0ee0ce57a791143821c3ce630de7376
#
_entry.id   e0ee0ce57a791143821c3ce630de7376
#
_cell.length_a   1.000
_cell.length_b   1.000
_cell.length_c   1.000
_cell.angle_alpha   90.00
_cell.angle_beta   90.00
_cell.angle_gamma   90.00
#
_symmetry.space_group_name_H-M   'P 1'
#
loop_
_entity.id
_entity.type
_entity.pdbx_description
1 polymer ?
#
loop_
_entity_poly.entity_id
_entity_poly.type
_entity_poly.pdbx_seq_one_letter_code
_entity_poly.pdbx_strand_id
1 'polypeptide(L)'
;LTRLRSGWFAWMGHVQSAPALATLLLGVGFLAGNFTYRYEVAHAPKPAGTVTISNPTLGTIANVTGISQTPNSELVQVKYNKMVPETMEGSLDSPEIRQLLLVGTKAAAANGIRADSVALLANECKEGHNCKNGADGQGIRSALLVSLRYDQNASVRLKALEGLQHYVGQDQRVRDAVLSALMHDPDAEVRTTAIGMLEPVQADSSVREVLRTVSTQDVNPYIRNASFQALQGAPDIQ
;
A
#
# COMPACT_ATOMS: atom_id res chain seq x y z
N LEU A 1 8.45 -80.78 40.97
CA LEU A 1 7.32 -79.86 40.58
C LEU A 1 6.16 -79.86 41.61
N THR A 2 6.15 -80.77 42.61
CA THR A 2 5.06 -80.88 43.58
C THR A 2 5.24 -80.08 44.88
N ARG A 3 6.40 -79.50 45.15
CA ARG A 3 6.66 -78.68 46.35
C ARG A 3 6.31 -77.18 46.24
N LEU A 4 6.15 -76.63 45.05
CA LEU A 4 5.77 -75.21 44.85
C LEU A 4 4.26 -74.96 44.96
N ARG A 5 3.45 -76.04 44.82
CA ARG A 5 1.96 -75.95 44.86
C ARG A 5 1.37 -75.88 46.26
N SER A 6 2.09 -76.44 47.26
CA SER A 6 1.60 -76.41 48.63
C SER A 6 1.84 -75.11 49.41
N GLY A 7 2.84 -74.31 49.02
CA GLY A 7 3.11 -73.04 49.65
C GLY A 7 2.12 -71.91 49.28
N TRP A 8 1.60 -71.97 48.07
CA TRP A 8 0.67 -70.94 47.59
C TRP A 8 -0.69 -70.99 48.26
N PHE A 9 -1.20 -72.18 48.47
CA PHE A 9 -2.51 -72.39 49.13
C PHE A 9 -2.48 -72.11 50.62
N ALA A 10 -1.32 -72.26 51.31
CA ALA A 10 -1.19 -71.97 52.73
C ALA A 10 -1.13 -70.43 52.98
N TRP A 11 -0.64 -69.66 52.01
CA TRP A 11 -0.61 -68.20 52.12
C TRP A 11 -2.01 -67.57 51.89
N MET A 12 -2.82 -68.16 51.05
CA MET A 12 -4.18 -67.67 50.77
C MET A 12 -5.17 -67.85 51.95
N GLY A 13 -4.88 -68.73 52.88
CA GLY A 13 -5.70 -68.96 54.09
C GLY A 13 -5.62 -67.83 55.14
N HIS A 14 -4.64 -66.98 55.06
CA HIS A 14 -4.45 -65.84 56.01
C HIS A 14 -5.05 -64.50 55.56
N VAL A 15 -5.65 -64.48 54.36
CA VAL A 15 -6.22 -63.25 53.79
C VAL A 15 -7.75 -63.26 53.91
N GLN A 16 -8.30 -63.93 54.91
CA GLN A 16 -9.77 -63.94 55.10
C GLN A 16 -10.35 -62.77 55.91
N SER A 17 -9.61 -61.72 56.14
CA SER A 17 -10.20 -60.51 56.69
C SER A 17 -10.74 -59.64 55.51
N ALA A 18 -12.02 -59.49 55.45
CA ALA A 18 -12.76 -58.74 54.42
C ALA A 18 -12.10 -57.33 54.13
N PRO A 19 -11.54 -56.61 55.10
CA PRO A 19 -10.85 -55.36 54.83
C PRO A 19 -9.53 -55.50 54.06
N ALA A 20 -8.77 -56.59 54.22
CA ALA A 20 -7.52 -56.77 53.53
C ALA A 20 -7.68 -57.11 52.03
N LEU A 21 -8.72 -57.85 51.67
CA LEU A 21 -9.08 -58.15 50.28
C LEU A 21 -9.59 -56.86 49.58
N ALA A 22 -10.39 -56.06 50.26
CA ALA A 22 -10.90 -54.81 49.73
C ALA A 22 -9.80 -53.79 49.44
N THR A 23 -8.83 -53.64 50.35
CA THR A 23 -7.67 -52.73 50.12
C THR A 23 -6.76 -53.20 48.98
N LEU A 24 -6.60 -54.53 48.87
CA LEU A 24 -5.77 -55.10 47.79
C LEU A 24 -6.46 -54.90 46.40
N LEU A 25 -7.76 -55.11 46.31
CA LEU A 25 -8.54 -54.87 45.09
C LEU A 25 -8.58 -53.41 44.74
N LEU A 26 -8.74 -52.52 45.70
CA LEU A 26 -8.66 -51.05 45.47
C LEU A 26 -7.25 -50.62 45.00
N GLY A 27 -6.21 -51.18 45.60
CA GLY A 27 -4.83 -50.89 45.22
C GLY A 27 -4.51 -51.34 43.77
N VAL A 28 -4.91 -52.59 43.43
CA VAL A 28 -4.75 -53.14 42.08
C VAL A 28 -5.61 -52.36 41.07
N GLY A 29 -6.85 -52.04 41.43
CA GLY A 29 -7.74 -51.24 40.58
C GLY A 29 -7.19 -49.82 40.33
N PHE A 30 -6.67 -49.18 41.37
CA PHE A 30 -6.06 -47.84 41.23
C PHE A 30 -4.79 -47.88 40.37
N LEU A 31 -3.93 -48.88 40.56
CA LEU A 31 -2.70 -49.00 39.74
C LEU A 31 -3.04 -49.33 38.28
N ALA A 32 -3.99 -50.25 38.05
CA ALA A 32 -4.44 -50.59 36.71
C ALA A 32 -5.13 -49.37 36.02
N GLY A 33 -6.03 -48.70 36.75
CA GLY A 33 -6.70 -47.49 36.25
C GLY A 33 -5.75 -46.35 35.94
N ASN A 34 -4.76 -46.11 36.81
CA ASN A 34 -3.75 -45.09 36.57
C ASN A 34 -2.82 -45.44 35.39
N PHE A 35 -2.51 -46.72 35.24
CA PHE A 35 -1.68 -47.19 34.12
C PHE A 35 -2.44 -47.10 32.79
N THR A 36 -3.71 -47.52 32.73
CA THR A 36 -4.55 -47.38 31.54
C THR A 36 -4.81 -45.92 31.20
N TYR A 37 -5.08 -45.08 32.20
CA TYR A 37 -5.24 -43.63 31.98
C TYR A 37 -3.96 -42.98 31.42
N ARG A 38 -2.81 -43.31 31.98
CA ARG A 38 -1.52 -42.78 31.46
C ARG A 38 -1.20 -43.32 30.06
N TYR A 39 -1.57 -44.57 29.76
CA TYR A 39 -1.40 -45.15 28.46
C TYR A 39 -2.32 -44.49 27.43
N GLU A 40 -3.61 -44.28 27.75
CA GLU A 40 -4.54 -43.57 26.88
C GLU A 40 -4.15 -42.11 26.66
N VAL A 41 -3.73 -41.39 27.69
CA VAL A 41 -3.27 -40.01 27.56
C VAL A 41 -1.98 -39.92 26.72
N ALA A 42 -1.08 -40.90 26.85
CA ALA A 42 0.16 -40.93 26.07
C ALA A 42 -0.06 -41.33 24.60
N HIS A 43 -1.10 -42.09 24.32
CA HIS A 43 -1.44 -42.61 22.97
C HIS A 43 -2.74 -42.00 22.41
N ALA A 44 -3.39 -41.10 23.15
CA ALA A 44 -4.51 -40.35 22.60
C ALA A 44 -4.02 -39.63 21.35
N PRO A 45 -4.68 -39.78 20.18
CA PRO A 45 -4.36 -38.95 19.05
C PRO A 45 -4.48 -37.51 19.54
N LYS A 46 -3.38 -36.76 19.44
CA LYS A 46 -3.41 -35.32 19.71
C LYS A 46 -4.62 -34.76 18.95
N PRO A 47 -5.57 -34.08 19.63
CA PRO A 47 -6.70 -33.51 18.94
C PRO A 47 -6.12 -32.75 17.73
N ALA A 48 -6.54 -33.18 16.54
CA ALA A 48 -6.22 -32.43 15.32
C ALA A 48 -6.51 -30.99 15.67
N GLY A 49 -5.45 -30.17 15.72
CA GLY A 49 -5.57 -28.82 16.20
C GLY A 49 -6.73 -28.19 15.48
N THR A 50 -7.77 -27.90 16.21
CA THR A 50 -8.88 -27.12 15.70
C THR A 50 -8.21 -25.85 15.22
N VAL A 51 -8.06 -25.70 13.90
CA VAL A 51 -7.68 -24.44 13.31
C VAL A 51 -8.82 -23.51 13.71
N THR A 52 -8.66 -22.89 14.85
CA THR A 52 -9.45 -21.72 15.18
C THR A 52 -9.02 -20.72 14.13
N ILE A 53 -9.75 -20.69 13.02
CA ILE A 53 -9.75 -19.53 12.14
C ILE A 53 -10.32 -18.44 13.06
N SER A 54 -9.45 -17.82 13.83
CA SER A 54 -9.74 -16.52 14.41
C SER A 54 -10.17 -15.72 13.20
N ASN A 55 -11.45 -15.39 13.14
CA ASN A 55 -11.99 -14.53 12.09
C ASN A 55 -10.94 -13.44 11.85
N PRO A 56 -10.35 -13.34 10.66
CA PRO A 56 -9.34 -12.34 10.39
C PRO A 56 -10.01 -10.99 10.58
N THR A 57 -9.93 -10.47 11.79
CA THR A 57 -10.38 -9.14 12.11
C THR A 57 -9.64 -8.19 11.16
N LEU A 58 -10.36 -7.77 10.10
CA LEU A 58 -10.12 -6.56 9.34
C LEU A 58 -8.72 -6.39 8.71
N GLY A 59 -8.23 -7.37 7.98
CA GLY A 59 -7.06 -7.15 7.11
C GLY A 59 -7.17 -8.02 5.88
N THR A 60 -6.95 -7.43 4.72
CA THR A 60 -6.93 -8.17 3.46
C THR A 60 -5.63 -8.96 3.34
N ILE A 61 -5.70 -10.24 2.99
CA ILE A 61 -4.51 -11.02 2.65
C ILE A 61 -3.89 -10.41 1.40
N ALA A 62 -2.65 -9.94 1.52
CA ALA A 62 -1.94 -9.32 0.41
C ALA A 62 -1.37 -10.37 -0.55
N ASN A 63 -0.67 -11.36 0.00
CA ASN A 63 -0.11 -12.47 -0.77
C ASN A 63 0.21 -13.65 0.15
N VAL A 64 0.30 -14.83 -0.45
CA VAL A 64 0.83 -16.05 0.19
C VAL A 64 2.32 -16.14 -0.15
N THR A 65 3.17 -16.27 0.88
CA THR A 65 4.63 -16.26 0.74
C THR A 65 5.26 -17.65 0.83
N GLY A 66 4.49 -18.64 1.28
CA GLY A 66 4.97 -20.01 1.35
C GLY A 66 3.91 -20.99 1.78
N ILE A 67 4.02 -22.22 1.29
CA ILE A 67 3.20 -23.35 1.68
C ILE A 67 4.15 -24.50 2.00
N SER A 68 3.99 -25.13 3.16
CA SER A 68 4.73 -26.31 3.56
C SER A 68 3.80 -27.36 4.18
N GLN A 69 3.98 -28.61 3.80
CA GLN A 69 3.26 -29.72 4.40
C GLN A 69 4.19 -30.49 5.34
N THR A 70 3.72 -30.78 6.54
CA THR A 70 4.49 -31.58 7.48
C THR A 70 4.45 -33.04 7.03
N PRO A 71 5.61 -33.71 6.88
CA PRO A 71 5.65 -35.12 6.51
C PRO A 71 4.80 -35.94 7.49
N ASN A 72 4.01 -36.89 6.98
CA ASN A 72 3.12 -37.74 7.72
C ASN A 72 1.99 -37.06 8.51
N SER A 73 1.60 -35.85 8.14
CA SER A 73 0.41 -35.22 8.70
C SER A 73 -0.46 -34.59 7.59
N GLU A 74 -1.76 -34.49 7.84
CA GLU A 74 -2.68 -33.78 6.96
C GLU A 74 -2.61 -32.26 7.14
N LEU A 75 -1.70 -31.76 7.99
CA LEU A 75 -1.58 -30.34 8.31
C LEU A 75 -0.72 -29.62 7.27
N VAL A 76 -1.25 -28.54 6.75
CA VAL A 76 -0.56 -27.61 5.84
C VAL A 76 -0.32 -26.31 6.56
N GLN A 77 0.92 -25.84 6.57
CA GLN A 77 1.29 -24.53 7.06
C GLN A 77 1.31 -23.55 5.88
N VAL A 78 0.51 -22.48 5.98
CA VAL A 78 0.48 -21.40 4.99
C VAL A 78 1.04 -20.14 5.61
N LYS A 79 2.11 -19.61 5.02
CA LYS A 79 2.68 -18.29 5.37
C LYS A 79 2.07 -17.26 4.45
N TYR A 80 1.53 -16.19 5.00
CA TYR A 80 0.92 -15.11 4.24
C TYR A 80 1.21 -13.75 4.87
N ASN A 81 1.21 -12.71 4.06
CA ASN A 81 1.27 -11.33 4.51
C ASN A 81 -0.16 -10.76 4.59
N LYS A 82 -0.42 -10.02 5.64
CA LYS A 82 -1.69 -9.35 5.86
C LYS A 82 -1.47 -7.84 5.77
N MET A 83 -2.31 -7.14 4.98
CA MET A 83 -2.35 -5.69 5.00
C MET A 83 -3.34 -5.23 6.08
N VAL A 84 -2.84 -4.40 6.98
CA VAL A 84 -3.65 -3.72 8.00
C VAL A 84 -3.72 -2.26 7.59
N PRO A 85 -4.92 -1.69 7.36
CA PRO A 85 -5.04 -0.27 7.08
C PRO A 85 -4.66 0.52 8.35
N GLU A 86 -3.75 1.48 8.17
CA GLU A 86 -3.36 2.44 9.21
C GLU A 86 -3.68 3.85 8.74
N THR A 87 -4.02 4.72 9.68
CA THR A 87 -4.22 6.15 9.44
C THR A 87 -3.10 6.92 10.10
N MET A 88 -2.48 7.82 9.35
CA MET A 88 -1.46 8.73 9.86
C MET A 88 -1.97 10.17 9.74
N GLU A 89 -1.90 10.92 10.83
CA GLU A 89 -2.23 12.33 10.88
C GLU A 89 -0.96 13.14 11.10
N GLY A 90 -0.83 14.26 10.41
CA GLY A 90 0.35 15.12 10.53
C GLY A 90 0.28 16.32 9.59
N SER A 91 1.25 17.23 9.74
CA SER A 91 1.43 18.38 8.86
C SER A 91 1.96 17.96 7.49
N LEU A 92 1.67 18.76 6.46
CA LEU A 92 2.29 18.63 5.12
C LEU A 92 3.81 18.86 5.15
N ASP A 93 4.34 19.50 6.21
CA ASP A 93 5.78 19.64 6.43
C ASP A 93 6.46 18.33 6.86
N SER A 94 5.68 17.36 7.39
CA SER A 94 6.22 16.06 7.78
C SER A 94 6.69 15.28 6.55
N PRO A 95 7.92 14.76 6.57
CA PRO A 95 8.44 13.97 5.47
C PRO A 95 7.63 12.69 5.24
N GLU A 96 7.07 12.10 6.30
CA GLU A 96 6.27 10.89 6.23
C GLU A 96 4.95 11.14 5.49
N ILE A 97 4.22 12.19 5.85
CA ILE A 97 2.98 12.60 5.18
C ILE A 97 3.26 12.92 3.71
N ARG A 98 4.33 13.68 3.43
CA ARG A 98 4.74 13.98 2.05
C ARG A 98 5.03 12.72 1.25
N GLN A 99 5.73 11.76 1.83
CA GLN A 99 6.02 10.51 1.15
C GLN A 99 4.74 9.70 0.84
N LEU A 100 3.77 9.66 1.75
CA LEU A 100 2.48 9.04 1.51
C LEU A 100 1.72 9.74 0.38
N LEU A 101 1.70 11.08 0.35
CA LEU A 101 1.09 11.84 -0.74
C LEU A 101 1.79 11.58 -2.08
N LEU A 102 3.12 11.52 -2.12
CA LEU A 102 3.87 11.15 -3.32
C LEU A 102 3.54 9.73 -3.82
N VAL A 103 3.26 8.80 -2.92
CA VAL A 103 2.74 7.48 -3.30
C VAL A 103 1.33 7.61 -3.86
N GLY A 104 0.48 8.46 -3.27
CA GLY A 104 -0.87 8.74 -3.72
C GLY A 104 -0.96 9.35 -5.13
N THR A 105 0.08 10.01 -5.64
CA THR A 105 0.12 10.54 -7.02
C THR A 105 0.34 9.47 -8.08
N LYS A 106 0.71 8.24 -7.71
CA LYS A 106 1.03 7.19 -8.69
C LYS A 106 -0.22 6.65 -9.40
N ALA A 107 -0.04 6.21 -10.62
CA ALA A 107 -1.12 5.69 -11.47
C ALA A 107 -1.90 4.52 -10.87
N ALA A 108 -1.29 3.75 -9.94
CA ALA A 108 -1.95 2.65 -9.23
C ALA A 108 -2.99 3.13 -8.19
N ALA A 109 -2.97 4.40 -7.78
CA ALA A 109 -3.96 4.95 -6.86
C ALA A 109 -5.29 5.23 -7.57
N ALA A 110 -6.39 5.19 -6.83
CA ALA A 110 -7.70 5.58 -7.35
C ALA A 110 -7.71 7.06 -7.80
N ASN A 111 -8.54 7.40 -8.79
CA ASN A 111 -8.59 8.76 -9.37
C ASN A 111 -8.78 9.86 -8.31
N GLY A 112 -9.68 9.67 -7.33
CA GLY A 112 -9.88 10.63 -6.24
C GLY A 112 -8.62 10.82 -5.40
N ILE A 113 -7.98 9.73 -4.98
CA ILE A 113 -6.75 9.78 -4.18
C ILE A 113 -5.64 10.51 -4.95
N ARG A 114 -5.50 10.25 -6.26
CA ARG A 114 -4.51 10.97 -7.09
C ARG A 114 -4.80 12.46 -7.16
N ALA A 115 -6.06 12.82 -7.41
CA ALA A 115 -6.48 14.21 -7.49
C ALA A 115 -6.23 14.97 -6.19
N ASP A 116 -6.61 14.39 -5.06
CA ASP A 116 -6.41 14.99 -3.74
C ASP A 116 -4.93 15.10 -3.38
N SER A 117 -4.14 14.04 -3.64
CA SER A 117 -2.70 14.05 -3.40
C SER A 117 -1.99 15.10 -4.24
N VAL A 118 -2.33 15.19 -5.54
CA VAL A 118 -1.74 16.19 -6.44
C VAL A 118 -2.17 17.60 -6.01
N ALA A 119 -3.43 17.82 -5.62
CA ALA A 119 -3.91 19.12 -5.18
C ALA A 119 -3.18 19.61 -3.92
N LEU A 120 -3.01 18.75 -2.91
CA LEU A 120 -2.27 19.09 -1.69
C LEU A 120 -0.80 19.44 -1.99
N LEU A 121 -0.12 18.61 -2.79
CA LEU A 121 1.26 18.86 -3.18
C LEU A 121 1.42 20.09 -4.08
N ALA A 122 0.43 20.39 -4.94
CA ALA A 122 0.41 21.57 -5.77
C ALA A 122 0.28 22.86 -4.93
N ASN A 123 -0.55 22.83 -3.88
CA ASN A 123 -0.68 23.97 -2.95
C ASN A 123 0.63 24.26 -2.22
N GLU A 124 1.36 23.22 -1.77
CA GLU A 124 2.69 23.40 -1.17
C GLU A 124 3.66 24.12 -2.11
N CYS A 125 3.64 23.77 -3.39
CA CYS A 125 4.46 24.42 -4.40
C CYS A 125 4.02 25.85 -4.68
N LYS A 126 2.72 26.12 -4.68
CA LYS A 126 2.14 27.46 -4.94
C LYS A 126 2.44 28.44 -3.80
N GLU A 127 2.46 27.96 -2.57
CA GLU A 127 2.81 28.76 -1.39
C GLU A 127 4.33 28.96 -1.21
N GLY A 128 5.14 28.37 -2.09
CA GLY A 128 6.60 28.50 -2.04
C GLY A 128 7.25 27.56 -1.00
N HIS A 129 6.48 26.68 -0.38
CA HIS A 129 6.98 25.69 0.56
C HIS A 129 7.66 24.55 -0.22
N ASN A 130 8.57 23.87 0.36
CA ASN A 130 9.27 22.61 0.02
C ASN A 130 9.07 21.94 -1.37
N CYS A 131 8.82 22.72 -2.44
CA CYS A 131 8.67 22.19 -3.80
C CYS A 131 10.01 21.86 -4.48
N LYS A 132 11.03 21.51 -3.70
CA LYS A 132 12.34 21.15 -4.22
C LYS A 132 12.31 19.75 -4.80
N ASN A 133 13.06 19.53 -5.88
CA ASN A 133 13.41 18.17 -6.27
C ASN A 133 14.39 17.62 -5.23
N GLY A 134 14.14 16.39 -4.73
CA GLY A 134 15.13 15.66 -3.96
C GLY A 134 16.41 15.45 -4.78
N ALA A 135 17.53 15.17 -4.14
CA ALA A 135 18.82 14.92 -4.78
C ALA A 135 18.77 13.78 -5.80
N ASP A 136 17.85 12.85 -5.60
CA ASP A 136 17.56 11.69 -6.45
C ASP A 136 16.50 11.95 -7.54
N GLY A 137 16.08 13.21 -7.74
CA GLY A 137 15.03 13.59 -8.70
C GLY A 137 13.61 13.22 -8.24
N GLN A 138 13.46 12.64 -7.06
CA GLN A 138 12.17 12.33 -6.45
C GLN A 138 11.75 13.46 -5.53
N GLY A 139 10.82 14.31 -5.98
CA GLY A 139 10.30 15.40 -5.18
C GLY A 139 8.93 15.83 -5.69
N ILE A 140 8.34 16.78 -5.00
CA ILE A 140 7.00 17.27 -5.33
C ILE A 140 6.93 17.76 -6.77
N ARG A 141 7.91 18.58 -7.20
CA ARG A 141 7.95 19.11 -8.57
C ARG A 141 8.02 18.00 -9.61
N SER A 142 8.83 16.96 -9.39
CA SER A 142 8.91 15.80 -10.29
C SER A 142 7.60 15.04 -10.35
N ALA A 143 6.93 14.84 -9.21
CA ALA A 143 5.63 14.18 -9.17
C ALA A 143 4.57 14.98 -9.94
N LEU A 144 4.53 16.32 -9.78
CA LEU A 144 3.62 17.19 -10.54
C LEU A 144 3.92 17.15 -12.04
N LEU A 145 5.20 17.12 -12.45
CA LEU A 145 5.57 16.98 -13.86
C LEU A 145 5.13 15.64 -14.46
N VAL A 146 5.21 14.55 -13.69
CA VAL A 146 4.70 13.22 -14.10
C VAL A 146 3.18 13.26 -14.23
N SER A 147 2.48 13.84 -13.24
CA SER A 147 1.03 13.98 -13.27
C SER A 147 0.57 14.82 -14.46
N LEU A 148 1.22 15.94 -14.74
CA LEU A 148 0.89 16.79 -15.89
C LEU A 148 1.02 16.05 -17.22
N ARG A 149 2.07 15.23 -17.38
CA ARG A 149 2.35 14.57 -18.67
C ARG A 149 1.55 13.30 -18.90
N TYR A 150 1.22 12.57 -17.85
CA TYR A 150 0.77 11.18 -18.00
C TYR A 150 -0.53 10.84 -17.28
N ASP A 151 -1.10 11.73 -16.44
CA ASP A 151 -2.36 11.40 -15.80
C ASP A 151 -3.51 11.44 -16.81
N GLN A 152 -4.34 10.41 -16.76
CA GLN A 152 -5.50 10.29 -17.67
C GLN A 152 -6.62 11.30 -17.36
N ASN A 153 -6.68 11.76 -16.10
CA ASN A 153 -7.70 12.68 -15.63
C ASN A 153 -7.25 14.14 -15.85
N ALA A 154 -7.98 14.90 -16.67
CA ALA A 154 -7.71 16.31 -16.93
C ALA A 154 -7.66 17.17 -15.65
N SER A 155 -8.52 16.89 -14.67
CA SER A 155 -8.52 17.61 -13.39
C SER A 155 -7.20 17.43 -12.62
N VAL A 156 -6.60 16.25 -12.66
CA VAL A 156 -5.28 16.00 -12.06
C VAL A 156 -4.19 16.79 -12.79
N ARG A 157 -4.23 16.80 -14.14
CA ARG A 157 -3.27 17.58 -14.96
C ARG A 157 -3.39 19.08 -14.71
N LEU A 158 -4.63 19.60 -14.56
CA LEU A 158 -4.88 21.01 -14.19
C LEU A 158 -4.27 21.36 -12.84
N LYS A 159 -4.49 20.53 -11.82
CA LYS A 159 -3.89 20.74 -10.49
C LYS A 159 -2.37 20.71 -10.53
N ALA A 160 -1.80 19.81 -11.31
CA ALA A 160 -0.36 19.76 -11.50
C ALA A 160 0.17 21.05 -12.18
N LEU A 161 -0.53 21.58 -13.20
CA LEU A 161 -0.21 22.86 -13.81
C LEU A 161 -0.21 23.99 -12.78
N GLU A 162 -1.28 24.14 -12.00
CA GLU A 162 -1.39 25.19 -10.97
C GLU A 162 -0.21 25.18 -10.00
N GLY A 163 0.21 23.99 -9.54
CA GLY A 163 1.35 23.86 -8.64
C GLY A 163 2.70 24.17 -9.28
N LEU A 164 2.82 24.06 -10.60
CA LEU A 164 4.05 24.31 -11.34
C LEU A 164 4.21 25.76 -11.77
N GLN A 165 3.20 26.62 -11.62
CA GLN A 165 3.15 27.98 -12.16
C GLN A 165 4.40 28.82 -11.80
N HIS A 166 4.83 28.83 -10.54
CA HIS A 166 5.98 29.61 -10.10
C HIS A 166 7.32 29.18 -10.70
N TYR A 167 7.38 28.00 -11.27
CA TYR A 167 8.63 27.38 -11.76
C TYR A 167 8.81 27.51 -13.27
N VAL A 168 7.83 28.02 -14.01
CA VAL A 168 7.87 28.14 -15.47
C VAL A 168 9.05 29.00 -15.93
N GLY A 169 9.33 30.10 -15.22
CA GLY A 169 10.47 30.98 -15.52
C GLY A 169 11.82 30.43 -15.07
N GLN A 170 11.83 29.54 -14.08
CA GLN A 170 13.05 29.14 -13.37
C GLN A 170 13.54 27.73 -13.75
N ASP A 171 12.65 26.83 -14.16
CA ASP A 171 12.95 25.43 -14.47
C ASP A 171 12.54 25.13 -15.91
N GLN A 172 13.52 24.89 -16.77
CA GLN A 172 13.28 24.58 -18.18
C GLN A 172 12.40 23.32 -18.35
N ARG A 173 12.55 22.32 -17.50
CA ARG A 173 11.74 21.08 -17.57
C ARG A 173 10.26 21.36 -17.32
N VAL A 174 9.97 22.33 -16.44
CA VAL A 174 8.59 22.78 -16.20
C VAL A 174 8.09 23.52 -17.42
N ARG A 175 8.86 24.46 -17.97
CA ARG A 175 8.50 25.20 -19.17
C ARG A 175 8.22 24.26 -20.35
N ASP A 176 9.11 23.30 -20.60
CA ASP A 176 8.93 22.30 -21.67
C ASP A 176 7.67 21.46 -21.47
N ALA A 177 7.34 21.10 -20.21
CA ALA A 177 6.13 20.35 -19.92
C ALA A 177 4.85 21.18 -20.15
N VAL A 178 4.87 22.47 -19.81
CA VAL A 178 3.76 23.41 -20.06
C VAL A 178 3.57 23.64 -21.56
N LEU A 179 4.66 23.83 -22.32
CA LEU A 179 4.61 23.93 -23.78
C LEU A 179 4.05 22.66 -24.44
N SER A 180 4.47 21.50 -23.95
CA SER A 180 3.92 20.22 -24.42
C SER A 180 2.42 20.08 -24.11
N ALA A 181 2.00 20.48 -22.92
CA ALA A 181 0.58 20.47 -22.55
C ALA A 181 -0.24 21.41 -23.44
N LEU A 182 0.27 22.62 -23.71
CA LEU A 182 -0.39 23.56 -24.64
C LEU A 182 -0.58 22.98 -26.04
N MET A 183 0.43 22.27 -26.55
CA MET A 183 0.38 21.74 -27.92
C MET A 183 -0.45 20.45 -28.05
N HIS A 184 -0.45 19.61 -27.04
CA HIS A 184 -0.88 18.21 -27.19
C HIS A 184 -1.91 17.72 -26.20
N ASP A 185 -2.26 18.49 -25.15
CA ASP A 185 -3.26 18.02 -24.20
C ASP A 185 -4.63 17.85 -24.88
N PRO A 186 -5.30 16.73 -24.70
CA PRO A 186 -6.64 16.52 -25.28
C PRO A 186 -7.70 17.47 -24.70
N ASP A 187 -7.51 17.93 -23.47
CA ASP A 187 -8.44 18.81 -22.78
C ASP A 187 -8.17 20.28 -23.08
N ALA A 188 -9.22 21.00 -23.51
CA ALA A 188 -9.12 22.40 -23.90
C ALA A 188 -8.84 23.33 -22.70
N GLU A 189 -9.29 22.97 -21.50
CA GLU A 189 -9.05 23.77 -20.29
C GLU A 189 -7.60 23.68 -19.87
N VAL A 190 -6.98 22.49 -19.96
CA VAL A 190 -5.54 22.31 -19.72
C VAL A 190 -4.73 23.16 -20.70
N ARG A 191 -5.07 23.15 -22.01
CA ARG A 191 -4.38 23.99 -23.00
C ARG A 191 -4.54 25.48 -22.73
N THR A 192 -5.76 25.92 -22.37
CA THR A 192 -6.03 27.32 -22.03
C THR A 192 -5.25 27.77 -20.79
N THR A 193 -5.21 26.95 -19.74
CA THR A 193 -4.46 27.22 -18.51
C THR A 193 -2.97 27.33 -18.81
N ALA A 194 -2.45 26.46 -19.68
CA ALA A 194 -1.05 26.50 -20.09
C ALA A 194 -0.66 27.84 -20.77
N ILE A 195 -1.55 28.46 -21.58
CA ILE A 195 -1.29 29.79 -22.17
C ILE A 195 -1.06 30.83 -21.08
N GLY A 196 -1.94 30.91 -20.08
CA GLY A 196 -1.82 31.88 -18.99
C GLY A 196 -0.53 31.67 -18.16
N MET A 197 -0.10 30.45 -18.00
CA MET A 197 1.14 30.15 -17.26
C MET A 197 2.41 30.60 -17.99
N LEU A 198 2.39 30.74 -19.30
CA LEU A 198 3.51 31.16 -20.11
C LEU A 198 3.69 32.69 -20.14
N GLU A 199 2.77 33.47 -19.57
CA GLU A 199 2.84 34.91 -19.53
C GLU A 199 4.20 35.46 -19.05
N PRO A 200 4.80 34.99 -17.95
CA PRO A 200 6.08 35.48 -17.45
C PRO A 200 7.27 35.20 -18.38
N VAL A 201 7.12 34.29 -19.34
CA VAL A 201 8.19 33.84 -20.25
C VAL A 201 7.84 34.04 -21.73
N GLN A 202 6.86 34.85 -22.04
CA GLN A 202 6.42 35.13 -23.42
C GLN A 202 7.53 35.69 -24.34
N ALA A 203 8.55 36.33 -23.77
CA ALA A 203 9.69 36.81 -24.50
C ALA A 203 10.65 35.69 -24.99
N ASP A 204 10.56 34.48 -24.41
CA ASP A 204 11.37 33.35 -24.85
C ASP A 204 10.99 32.91 -26.26
N SER A 205 11.99 32.72 -27.13
CA SER A 205 11.78 32.38 -28.54
C SER A 205 11.06 31.06 -28.74
N SER A 206 11.31 30.04 -27.87
CA SER A 206 10.65 28.77 -27.91
C SER A 206 9.16 28.88 -27.53
N VAL A 207 8.84 29.72 -26.55
CA VAL A 207 7.45 30.00 -26.15
C VAL A 207 6.72 30.72 -27.28
N ARG A 208 7.34 31.76 -27.89
CA ARG A 208 6.73 32.48 -29.03
C ARG A 208 6.45 31.57 -30.23
N GLU A 209 7.37 30.66 -30.53
CA GLU A 209 7.18 29.70 -31.63
C GLU A 209 6.00 28.77 -31.39
N VAL A 210 5.88 28.22 -30.18
CA VAL A 210 4.72 27.36 -29.80
C VAL A 210 3.42 28.15 -29.83
N LEU A 211 3.38 29.38 -29.23
CA LEU A 211 2.20 30.23 -29.27
C LEU A 211 1.77 30.56 -30.70
N ARG A 212 2.73 30.85 -31.62
CA ARG A 212 2.47 31.09 -33.03
C ARG A 212 1.84 29.84 -33.70
N THR A 213 2.38 28.67 -33.45
CA THR A 213 1.86 27.40 -33.97
C THR A 213 0.43 27.18 -33.48
N VAL A 214 0.18 27.30 -32.19
CA VAL A 214 -1.13 27.09 -31.58
C VAL A 214 -2.15 28.14 -32.07
N SER A 215 -1.73 29.40 -32.25
CA SER A 215 -2.63 30.46 -32.74
C SER A 215 -3.19 30.20 -34.16
N THR A 216 -2.53 29.34 -34.93
CA THR A 216 -2.95 28.99 -36.29
C THR A 216 -3.55 27.59 -36.41
N GLN A 217 -3.13 26.64 -35.57
CA GLN A 217 -3.38 25.22 -35.78
C GLN A 217 -4.31 24.56 -34.72
N ASP A 218 -4.52 25.18 -33.52
CA ASP A 218 -5.42 24.56 -32.54
C ASP A 218 -6.82 24.41 -33.08
N VAL A 219 -7.46 23.29 -32.82
CA VAL A 219 -8.85 23.02 -33.25
C VAL A 219 -9.87 23.95 -32.58
N ASN A 220 -9.56 24.44 -31.37
CA ASN A 220 -10.44 25.32 -30.62
C ASN A 220 -10.17 26.79 -30.99
N PRO A 221 -11.14 27.53 -31.58
CA PRO A 221 -10.95 28.92 -31.95
C PRO A 221 -10.66 29.84 -30.78
N TYR A 222 -11.16 29.53 -29.59
CA TYR A 222 -10.85 30.30 -28.38
C TYR A 222 -9.35 30.20 -28.05
N ILE A 223 -8.77 29.00 -28.11
CA ILE A 223 -7.34 28.77 -27.82
C ILE A 223 -6.47 29.47 -28.88
N ARG A 224 -6.88 29.42 -30.17
CA ARG A 224 -6.17 30.17 -31.23
C ARG A 224 -6.14 31.65 -30.91
N ASN A 225 -7.28 32.25 -30.55
CA ASN A 225 -7.37 33.65 -30.23
C ASN A 225 -6.55 34.03 -28.97
N ALA A 226 -6.66 33.22 -27.91
CA ALA A 226 -5.89 33.44 -26.68
C ALA A 226 -4.37 33.37 -26.92
N SER A 227 -3.90 32.40 -27.71
CA SER A 227 -2.48 32.31 -28.10
C SER A 227 -2.02 33.50 -28.94
N PHE A 228 -2.87 33.98 -29.85
CA PHE A 228 -2.59 35.17 -30.63
C PHE A 228 -2.50 36.43 -29.75
N GLN A 229 -3.41 36.60 -28.80
CA GLN A 229 -3.36 37.72 -27.85
C GLN A 229 -2.11 37.67 -26.96
N ALA A 230 -1.71 36.47 -26.49
CA ALA A 230 -0.49 36.28 -25.74
C ALA A 230 0.75 36.71 -26.53
N LEU A 231 0.80 36.48 -27.83
CA LEU A 231 1.88 36.93 -28.71
C LEU A 231 1.96 38.45 -28.83
N GLN A 232 0.82 39.16 -28.81
CA GLN A 232 0.77 40.62 -28.90
C GLN A 232 1.16 41.32 -27.58
N GLY A 233 0.91 40.70 -26.44
CA GLY A 233 1.26 41.20 -25.11
C GLY A 233 2.75 41.13 -24.79
N ALA A 234 3.52 40.36 -25.56
CA ALA A 234 4.96 40.22 -25.33
C ALA A 234 5.67 41.51 -25.79
N PRO A 235 6.51 42.15 -24.95
CA PRO A 235 7.33 43.28 -25.38
C PRO A 235 8.25 42.85 -26.52
N ASP A 236 8.29 43.60 -27.59
CA ASP A 236 9.25 43.39 -28.68
C ASP A 236 10.68 43.53 -28.13
N ILE A 237 11.41 42.43 -28.11
CA ILE A 237 12.85 42.47 -27.82
C ILE A 237 13.52 43.03 -29.08
N GLN A 238 13.92 44.30 -29.01
CA GLN A 238 14.81 44.93 -29.99
C GLN A 238 16.24 44.45 -29.78
#